data_5d647d234e6be6ff872e8fb758c7590b
#
_entry.id   5d647d234e6be6ff872e8fb758c7590b
#
_cell.length_a   1.000
_cell.length_b   1.000
_cell.length_c   1.000
_cell.angle_alpha   90.00
_cell.angle_beta   90.00
_cell.angle_gamma   90.00
#
_symmetry.space_group_name_H-M   'P 1'
#
loop_
_entity.id
_entity.type
_entity.pdbx_description
1 polymer ?
#
loop_
_entity_poly.entity_id
_entity_poly.type
_entity_poly.pdbx_seq_one_letter_code
_entity_poly.pdbx_strand_id
1 'polypeptide(L)'
;MSPQAEKPFIHEAALCESGNVGTGTRIWAFAHVLPGARIGRDCNICDHVFIENDVVIGDSVIVKCGVQLCDGLRIGNRVFIGPNATFTNDRIPRSGQEPGESAQTVVEDGASIGAHATILPGVHIGRGAVIGAGAVVTRDVPPHATVVGNPAVIIGYQDNAEPADAAADAAQGAGGALGKPIGSRLDLGVGGCRLERLPHFADMRGSLTPLEIHKGLPFVPQRGFLVYGGPSHHVSGHPAHHHCEQLLIAEHGALSAGV
;
A
#
# COMPACT_ATOMS: atom_id res chain seq x y z
N MET A 1 -36.14 14.08 11.09
CA MET A 1 -35.27 15.24 10.83
C MET A 1 -34.01 14.69 10.20
N SER A 2 -33.79 14.89 8.91
CA SER A 2 -32.52 14.49 8.25
C SER A 2 -31.40 15.33 8.85
N PRO A 3 -30.25 14.74 9.21
CA PRO A 3 -29.09 15.52 9.63
C PRO A 3 -28.71 16.44 8.46
N GLN A 4 -28.72 17.74 8.70
CA GLN A 4 -28.17 18.71 7.73
C GLN A 4 -26.72 18.32 7.53
N ALA A 5 -26.33 17.99 6.29
CA ALA A 5 -24.96 17.72 5.92
C ALA A 5 -24.11 18.97 6.33
N GLU A 6 -23.25 18.79 7.31
CA GLU A 6 -22.39 19.88 7.80
C GLU A 6 -21.49 20.36 6.66
N LYS A 7 -21.54 21.65 6.36
CA LYS A 7 -20.63 22.25 5.36
C LYS A 7 -19.18 22.01 5.76
N PRO A 8 -18.23 21.97 4.80
CA PRO A 8 -16.82 21.90 5.17
C PRO A 8 -16.43 23.13 6.01
N PHE A 9 -15.57 22.90 7.00
CA PHE A 9 -14.93 23.95 7.76
C PHE A 9 -13.67 24.41 7.04
N ILE A 10 -13.60 25.68 6.70
CA ILE A 10 -12.40 26.30 6.11
C ILE A 10 -11.97 27.44 7.05
N HIS A 11 -10.75 27.31 7.58
CA HIS A 11 -10.18 28.34 8.47
C HIS A 11 -9.99 29.64 7.70
N GLU A 12 -10.24 30.79 8.35
CA GLU A 12 -10.16 32.10 7.73
C GLU A 12 -8.80 32.46 7.11
N ALA A 13 -7.73 31.89 7.65
CA ALA A 13 -6.38 32.06 7.14
C ALA A 13 -5.99 30.97 6.10
N ALA A 14 -6.89 30.08 5.68
CA ALA A 14 -6.66 29.15 4.60
C ALA A 14 -7.03 29.78 3.25
N LEU A 15 -6.26 29.47 2.19
CA LEU A 15 -6.60 29.80 0.82
C LEU A 15 -7.18 28.54 0.14
N CYS A 16 -8.50 28.40 0.17
CA CYS A 16 -9.19 27.31 -0.49
C CYS A 16 -9.94 27.84 -1.72
N GLU A 17 -9.40 27.60 -2.90
CA GLU A 17 -9.97 28.02 -4.19
C GLU A 17 -10.88 26.96 -4.79
N SER A 18 -10.79 25.70 -4.31
CA SER A 18 -11.64 24.60 -4.78
C SER A 18 -13.05 24.69 -4.21
N GLY A 19 -14.04 24.54 -5.11
CA GLY A 19 -15.44 24.32 -4.74
C GLY A 19 -15.80 22.85 -4.47
N ASN A 20 -14.86 21.92 -4.66
CA ASN A 20 -15.10 20.48 -4.58
C ASN A 20 -14.57 19.90 -3.25
N VAL A 21 -15.07 20.38 -2.14
CA VAL A 21 -14.73 19.94 -0.78
C VAL A 21 -15.96 19.30 -0.14
N GLY A 22 -15.81 18.03 0.26
CA GLY A 22 -16.89 17.25 0.84
C GLY A 22 -17.30 17.72 2.24
N THR A 23 -18.52 17.37 2.62
CA THR A 23 -19.09 17.71 3.93
C THR A 23 -18.28 17.11 5.08
N GLY A 24 -18.25 17.78 6.24
CA GLY A 24 -17.48 17.34 7.41
C GLY A 24 -15.96 17.52 7.30
N THR A 25 -15.42 17.86 6.10
CA THR A 25 -14.00 18.12 5.90
C THR A 25 -13.56 19.41 6.56
N ARG A 26 -12.36 19.41 7.17
CA ARG A 26 -11.76 20.55 7.85
C ARG A 26 -10.45 20.92 7.16
N ILE A 27 -10.35 22.19 6.77
CA ILE A 27 -9.13 22.79 6.18
C ILE A 27 -8.62 23.84 7.15
N TRP A 28 -7.42 23.63 7.67
CA TRP A 28 -6.83 24.45 8.72
C TRP A 28 -6.01 25.63 8.16
N ALA A 29 -5.46 26.43 9.07
CA ALA A 29 -4.76 27.66 8.72
C ALA A 29 -3.60 27.46 7.75
N PHE A 30 -3.43 28.44 6.85
CA PHE A 30 -2.33 28.48 5.88
C PHE A 30 -2.27 27.27 4.90
N ALA A 31 -3.29 26.42 4.88
CA ALA A 31 -3.43 25.44 3.81
C ALA A 31 -3.81 26.18 2.52
N HIS A 32 -3.23 25.74 1.38
CA HIS A 32 -3.56 26.27 0.06
C HIS A 32 -4.06 25.12 -0.83
N VAL A 33 -5.31 25.24 -1.28
CA VAL A 33 -5.99 24.25 -2.12
C VAL A 33 -6.35 24.91 -3.44
N LEU A 34 -5.74 24.44 -4.53
CA LEU A 34 -5.97 25.00 -5.87
C LEU A 34 -7.37 24.64 -6.43
N PRO A 35 -7.89 25.40 -7.42
CA PRO A 35 -9.28 25.32 -7.88
C PRO A 35 -9.73 23.95 -8.38
N GLY A 36 -8.84 23.19 -9.02
CA GLY A 36 -9.14 21.89 -9.63
C GLY A 36 -9.14 20.69 -8.67
N ALA A 37 -8.57 20.87 -7.48
CA ALA A 37 -8.49 19.82 -6.46
C ALA A 37 -9.87 19.29 -6.05
N ARG A 38 -9.97 18.02 -5.73
CA ARG A 38 -11.19 17.37 -5.22
C ARG A 38 -10.89 16.69 -3.89
N ILE A 39 -11.63 17.05 -2.86
CA ILE A 39 -11.45 16.50 -1.51
C ILE A 39 -12.77 15.88 -1.05
N GLY A 40 -12.73 14.64 -0.63
CA GLY A 40 -13.87 13.88 -0.13
C GLY A 40 -14.41 14.41 1.20
N ARG A 41 -15.26 13.63 1.84
CA ARG A 41 -15.92 13.96 3.10
C ARG A 41 -15.05 13.57 4.30
N ASP A 42 -15.34 14.27 5.43
CA ASP A 42 -14.75 13.94 6.73
C ASP A 42 -13.21 13.92 6.76
N CYS A 43 -12.58 14.68 5.84
CA CYS A 43 -11.13 14.81 5.77
C CYS A 43 -10.62 15.84 6.78
N ASN A 44 -9.35 15.72 7.16
CA ASN A 44 -8.64 16.67 8.00
C ASN A 44 -7.36 17.14 7.32
N ILE A 45 -7.39 18.32 6.73
CA ILE A 45 -6.27 18.95 6.02
C ILE A 45 -5.62 19.96 6.95
N CYS A 46 -4.47 19.60 7.51
CA CYS A 46 -3.79 20.41 8.53
C CYS A 46 -3.07 21.64 7.95
N ASP A 47 -2.43 22.40 8.83
CA ASP A 47 -1.78 23.67 8.50
C ASP A 47 -0.66 23.50 7.46
N HIS A 48 -0.49 24.50 6.58
CA HIS A 48 0.56 24.57 5.57
C HIS A 48 0.57 23.40 4.57
N VAL A 49 -0.55 22.72 4.37
CA VAL A 49 -0.70 21.72 3.30
C VAL A 49 -0.91 22.45 1.98
N PHE A 50 -0.19 22.02 0.93
CA PHE A 50 -0.40 22.50 -0.43
C PHE A 50 -0.98 21.39 -1.30
N ILE A 51 -2.06 21.69 -2.03
CA ILE A 51 -2.78 20.74 -2.88
C ILE A 51 -2.95 21.33 -4.27
N GLU A 52 -2.32 20.72 -5.27
CA GLU A 52 -2.38 21.13 -6.67
C GLU A 52 -3.71 20.76 -7.35
N ASN A 53 -3.90 21.22 -8.60
CA ASN A 53 -5.17 21.17 -9.32
C ASN A 53 -5.65 19.75 -9.67
N ASP A 54 -4.76 18.85 -10.09
CA ASP A 54 -5.10 17.48 -10.47
C ASP A 54 -4.88 16.49 -9.31
N VAL A 55 -5.33 16.87 -8.12
CA VAL A 55 -5.29 16.00 -6.93
C VAL A 55 -6.71 15.57 -6.56
N VAL A 56 -6.89 14.26 -6.35
CA VAL A 56 -8.16 13.69 -5.87
C VAL A 56 -7.92 12.97 -4.55
N ILE A 57 -8.66 13.35 -3.53
CA ILE A 57 -8.59 12.80 -2.17
C ILE A 57 -9.95 12.17 -1.83
N GLY A 58 -9.95 10.93 -1.40
CA GLY A 58 -11.13 10.19 -0.95
C GLY A 58 -11.67 10.68 0.40
N ASP A 59 -12.52 9.87 1.00
CA ASP A 59 -13.20 10.18 2.26
C ASP A 59 -12.32 9.84 3.49
N SER A 60 -12.50 10.57 4.59
CA SER A 60 -11.87 10.30 5.89
C SER A 60 -10.33 10.30 5.86
N VAL A 61 -9.73 11.09 4.99
CA VAL A 61 -8.27 11.21 4.85
C VAL A 61 -7.74 12.24 5.84
N ILE A 62 -6.60 11.91 6.46
CA ILE A 62 -5.88 12.83 7.35
C ILE A 62 -4.57 13.24 6.69
N VAL A 63 -4.43 14.53 6.38
CA VAL A 63 -3.20 15.12 5.84
C VAL A 63 -2.60 16.03 6.90
N LYS A 64 -1.43 15.67 7.40
CA LYS A 64 -0.72 16.44 8.45
C LYS A 64 -0.01 17.65 7.88
N CYS A 65 0.47 18.52 8.79
CA CYS A 65 1.06 19.82 8.45
C CYS A 65 2.24 19.71 7.46
N GLY A 66 2.33 20.67 6.54
CA GLY A 66 3.46 20.86 5.62
C GLY A 66 3.54 19.83 4.49
N VAL A 67 2.50 19.03 4.27
CA VAL A 67 2.46 18.03 3.19
C VAL A 67 2.29 18.73 1.85
N GLN A 68 3.02 18.25 0.83
CA GLN A 68 2.92 18.71 -0.55
C GLN A 68 2.27 17.62 -1.40
N LEU A 69 1.11 17.92 -2.00
CA LEU A 69 0.36 17.03 -2.88
C LEU A 69 0.37 17.61 -4.29
N CYS A 70 1.21 17.04 -5.15
CA CYS A 70 1.40 17.49 -6.53
C CYS A 70 0.41 16.85 -7.50
N ASP A 71 0.29 17.43 -8.68
CA ASP A 71 -0.61 16.99 -9.75
C ASP A 71 -0.42 15.50 -10.11
N GLY A 72 -1.49 14.84 -10.53
CA GLY A 72 -1.53 13.42 -10.88
C GLY A 72 -1.73 12.48 -9.68
N LEU A 73 -1.97 13.00 -8.47
CA LEU A 73 -2.12 12.18 -7.26
C LEU A 73 -3.57 11.76 -7.04
N ARG A 74 -3.76 10.47 -6.75
CA ARG A 74 -5.04 9.85 -6.42
C ARG A 74 -4.95 9.16 -5.07
N ILE A 75 -5.64 9.67 -4.06
CA ILE A 75 -5.65 9.15 -2.69
C ILE A 75 -7.01 8.53 -2.40
N GLY A 76 -7.01 7.28 -1.99
CA GLY A 76 -8.20 6.53 -1.56
C GLY A 76 -8.76 7.01 -0.22
N ASN A 77 -9.62 6.20 0.36
CA ASN A 77 -10.29 6.53 1.62
C ASN A 77 -9.44 6.13 2.84
N ARG A 78 -9.67 6.79 3.98
CA ARG A 78 -9.03 6.46 5.27
C ARG A 78 -7.50 6.41 5.22
N VAL A 79 -6.89 7.19 4.35
CA VAL A 79 -5.44 7.32 4.24
C VAL A 79 -4.92 8.30 5.28
N PHE A 80 -3.80 7.96 5.90
CA PHE A 80 -3.06 8.86 6.79
C PHE A 80 -1.77 9.32 6.11
N ILE A 81 -1.53 10.64 6.11
CA ILE A 81 -0.30 11.23 5.56
C ILE A 81 0.37 12.05 6.65
N GLY A 82 1.54 11.60 7.07
CA GLY A 82 2.35 12.20 8.12
C GLY A 82 2.94 13.56 7.73
N PRO A 83 3.39 14.35 8.73
CA PRO A 83 3.86 15.71 8.49
C PRO A 83 5.06 15.77 7.54
N ASN A 84 5.06 16.78 6.68
CA ASN A 84 6.10 17.05 5.70
C ASN A 84 6.37 15.91 4.71
N ALA A 85 5.43 14.98 4.54
CA ALA A 85 5.53 14.01 3.44
C ALA A 85 5.35 14.75 2.11
N THR A 86 6.07 14.29 1.08
CA THR A 86 6.11 14.95 -0.23
C THR A 86 5.81 13.94 -1.34
N PHE A 87 4.85 14.27 -2.19
CA PHE A 87 4.58 13.55 -3.42
C PHE A 87 5.10 14.39 -4.58
N THR A 88 5.99 13.83 -5.38
CA THR A 88 6.58 14.54 -6.51
C THR A 88 5.87 14.15 -7.81
N ASN A 89 5.83 15.05 -8.79
CA ASN A 89 5.19 14.86 -10.10
C ASN A 89 6.18 14.77 -11.26
N ASP A 90 7.46 15.03 -11.02
CA ASP A 90 8.52 14.94 -12.02
C ASP A 90 9.70 14.10 -11.50
N ARG A 91 10.14 13.12 -12.31
CA ARG A 91 11.30 12.25 -11.99
C ARG A 91 12.64 12.92 -12.28
N ILE A 92 12.67 13.85 -13.23
CA ILE A 92 13.90 14.47 -13.70
C ILE A 92 13.66 15.98 -13.88
N PRO A 93 13.41 16.71 -12.77
CA PRO A 93 13.08 18.12 -12.84
C PRO A 93 14.22 18.94 -13.47
N ARG A 94 13.86 19.85 -14.35
CA ARG A 94 14.78 20.79 -15.00
C ARG A 94 14.18 22.19 -15.03
N SER A 95 14.98 23.19 -14.67
CA SER A 95 14.55 24.57 -14.76
C SER A 95 14.23 24.97 -16.21
N GLY A 96 13.08 25.61 -16.40
CA GLY A 96 12.62 26.07 -17.72
C GLY A 96 12.06 24.96 -18.63
N GLN A 97 11.87 23.77 -18.11
CA GLN A 97 11.14 22.69 -18.79
C GLN A 97 9.89 22.37 -17.97
N GLU A 98 8.75 22.38 -18.64
CA GLU A 98 7.54 21.88 -17.98
C GLU A 98 7.62 20.36 -17.88
N PRO A 99 7.14 19.77 -16.76
CA PRO A 99 7.02 18.32 -16.65
C PRO A 99 6.13 17.84 -17.79
N GLY A 100 6.50 16.73 -18.42
CA GLY A 100 5.63 16.05 -19.37
C GLY A 100 4.35 15.56 -18.71
N GLU A 101 3.57 14.70 -19.37
CA GLU A 101 2.40 14.07 -18.74
C GLU A 101 2.81 13.44 -17.41
N SER A 102 2.26 13.96 -16.32
CA SER A 102 2.56 13.48 -14.97
C SER A 102 2.09 12.03 -14.84
N ALA A 103 3.01 11.13 -14.54
CA ALA A 103 2.63 9.76 -14.23
C ALA A 103 1.74 9.75 -12.98
N GLN A 104 0.58 9.12 -13.08
CA GLN A 104 -0.39 9.06 -11.99
C GLN A 104 0.17 8.28 -10.80
N THR A 105 0.24 8.92 -9.65
CA THR A 105 0.57 8.29 -8.37
C THR A 105 -0.71 7.90 -7.64
N VAL A 106 -0.79 6.66 -7.18
CA VAL A 106 -2.00 6.12 -6.53
C VAL A 106 -1.67 5.69 -5.11
N VAL A 107 -2.50 6.09 -4.15
CA VAL A 107 -2.48 5.62 -2.76
C VAL A 107 -3.82 4.98 -2.46
N GLU A 108 -3.84 3.68 -2.28
CA GLU A 108 -5.09 2.95 -2.01
C GLU A 108 -5.58 3.14 -0.58
N ASP A 109 -6.82 2.68 -0.34
CA ASP A 109 -7.55 2.82 0.92
C ASP A 109 -6.73 2.32 2.13
N GLY A 110 -6.80 3.07 3.22
CA GLY A 110 -6.22 2.68 4.50
C GLY A 110 -4.69 2.70 4.57
N ALA A 111 -4.00 3.14 3.51
CA ALA A 111 -2.54 3.27 3.55
C ALA A 111 -2.09 4.35 4.55
N SER A 112 -0.90 4.20 5.10
CA SER A 112 -0.30 5.12 6.06
C SER A 112 1.08 5.57 5.59
N ILE A 113 1.25 6.88 5.42
CA ILE A 113 2.50 7.50 4.96
C ILE A 113 3.17 8.16 6.15
N GLY A 114 4.37 7.74 6.49
CA GLY A 114 5.15 8.30 7.60
C GLY A 114 5.64 9.72 7.35
N ALA A 115 6.01 10.41 8.44
CA ALA A 115 6.54 11.77 8.38
C ALA A 115 7.79 11.85 7.48
N HIS A 116 7.92 12.94 6.71
CA HIS A 116 9.05 13.19 5.80
C HIS A 116 9.29 12.09 4.75
N ALA A 117 8.32 11.22 4.48
CA ALA A 117 8.44 10.27 3.37
C ALA A 117 8.36 11.01 2.03
N THR A 118 9.13 10.54 1.05
CA THR A 118 9.11 11.05 -0.32
C THR A 118 8.58 9.97 -1.26
N ILE A 119 7.55 10.27 -2.02
CA ILE A 119 6.93 9.37 -2.97
C ILE A 119 7.23 9.86 -4.38
N LEU A 120 7.88 9.03 -5.19
CA LEU A 120 8.20 9.39 -6.58
C LEU A 120 6.99 9.25 -7.51
N PRO A 121 6.99 9.96 -8.65
CA PRO A 121 5.87 9.94 -9.60
C PRO A 121 5.61 8.55 -10.16
N GLY A 122 4.33 8.22 -10.34
CA GLY A 122 3.88 6.97 -10.93
C GLY A 122 3.96 5.75 -10.01
N VAL A 123 4.23 5.96 -8.71
CA VAL A 123 4.24 4.88 -7.71
C VAL A 123 2.81 4.52 -7.32
N HIS A 124 2.53 3.22 -7.21
CA HIS A 124 1.31 2.68 -6.65
C HIS A 124 1.56 2.15 -5.23
N ILE A 125 0.88 2.74 -4.25
CA ILE A 125 0.91 2.30 -2.85
C ILE A 125 -0.38 1.52 -2.57
N GLY A 126 -0.23 0.22 -2.34
CA GLY A 126 -1.34 -0.71 -2.15
C GLY A 126 -2.09 -0.50 -0.84
N ARG A 127 -3.31 -1.05 -0.78
CA ARG A 127 -4.22 -0.96 0.36
C ARG A 127 -3.53 -1.33 1.68
N GLY A 128 -3.75 -0.50 2.70
CA GLY A 128 -3.23 -0.76 4.04
C GLY A 128 -1.70 -0.80 4.14
N ALA A 129 -0.97 -0.41 3.10
CA ALA A 129 0.48 -0.35 3.15
C ALA A 129 0.96 0.72 4.14
N VAL A 130 2.12 0.50 4.74
CA VAL A 130 2.75 1.43 5.68
C VAL A 130 4.11 1.87 5.15
N ILE A 131 4.23 3.16 4.90
CA ILE A 131 5.47 3.80 4.51
C ILE A 131 6.10 4.39 5.77
N GLY A 132 7.28 3.93 6.13
CA GLY A 132 8.01 4.41 7.30
C GLY A 132 8.44 5.88 7.16
N ALA A 133 8.64 6.54 8.29
CA ALA A 133 9.10 7.92 8.31
C ALA A 133 10.46 8.06 7.60
N GLY A 134 10.63 9.12 6.79
CA GLY A 134 11.83 9.39 6.02
C GLY A 134 12.11 8.42 4.87
N ALA A 135 11.20 7.51 4.55
CA ALA A 135 11.38 6.58 3.44
C ALA A 135 11.29 7.28 2.08
N VAL A 136 12.10 6.85 1.11
CA VAL A 136 12.03 7.30 -0.29
C VAL A 136 11.49 6.17 -1.15
N VAL A 137 10.21 6.28 -1.51
CA VAL A 137 9.49 5.24 -2.26
C VAL A 137 9.72 5.47 -3.76
N THR A 138 10.45 4.56 -4.37
CA THR A 138 10.87 4.63 -5.77
C THR A 138 10.17 3.60 -6.68
N ARG A 139 9.41 2.68 -6.08
CA ARG A 139 8.71 1.57 -6.74
C ARG A 139 7.38 1.32 -6.05
N ASP A 140 6.50 0.58 -6.72
CA ASP A 140 5.22 0.17 -6.16
C ASP A 140 5.38 -0.60 -4.86
N VAL A 141 4.45 -0.33 -3.95
CA VAL A 141 4.38 -0.97 -2.63
C VAL A 141 3.17 -1.90 -2.61
N PRO A 142 3.37 -3.20 -2.39
CA PRO A 142 2.25 -4.15 -2.32
C PRO A 142 1.27 -3.83 -1.19
N PRO A 143 0.01 -4.29 -1.29
CA PRO A 143 -0.95 -4.18 -0.21
C PRO A 143 -0.40 -4.74 1.11
N HIS A 144 -0.69 -4.03 2.22
CA HIS A 144 -0.30 -4.38 3.59
C HIS A 144 1.21 -4.48 3.85
N ALA A 145 2.06 -4.14 2.87
CA ALA A 145 3.51 -4.12 3.07
C ALA A 145 3.93 -2.95 3.95
N THR A 146 4.92 -3.18 4.80
CA THR A 146 5.64 -2.13 5.53
C THR A 146 6.98 -1.89 4.87
N VAL A 147 7.22 -0.66 4.42
CA VAL A 147 8.48 -0.27 3.76
C VAL A 147 9.18 0.85 4.50
N VAL A 148 10.51 0.79 4.54
CA VAL A 148 11.37 1.81 5.19
C VAL A 148 12.64 2.04 4.41
N GLY A 149 13.29 3.18 4.62
CA GLY A 149 14.64 3.47 4.13
C GLY A 149 14.68 4.26 2.82
N ASN A 150 15.90 4.51 2.33
CA ASN A 150 16.19 5.22 1.09
C ASN A 150 17.25 4.45 0.26
N PRO A 151 16.87 3.81 -0.87
CA PRO A 151 15.49 3.62 -1.32
C PRO A 151 14.67 2.73 -0.36
N ALA A 152 13.35 2.91 -0.35
CA ALA A 152 12.47 2.12 0.50
C ALA A 152 12.49 0.64 0.11
N VAL A 153 12.60 -0.22 1.13
CA VAL A 153 12.57 -1.68 1.00
C VAL A 153 11.50 -2.27 1.92
N ILE A 154 10.91 -3.38 1.51
CA ILE A 154 9.90 -4.09 2.32
C ILE A 154 10.62 -4.74 3.50
N ILE A 155 10.14 -4.45 4.72
CA ILE A 155 10.63 -5.05 5.97
C ILE A 155 9.63 -6.03 6.59
N GLY A 156 8.39 -6.06 6.10
CA GLY A 156 7.35 -6.96 6.57
C GLY A 156 6.00 -6.65 5.96
N TYR A 157 5.01 -7.40 6.39
CA TYR A 157 3.60 -7.21 6.04
C TYR A 157 2.78 -7.14 7.32
N GLN A 158 1.78 -6.27 7.34
CA GLN A 158 0.84 -6.24 8.46
C GLN A 158 -0.10 -7.44 8.35
N ASP A 159 -0.28 -8.16 9.46
CA ASP A 159 -1.34 -9.16 9.55
C ASP A 159 -2.67 -8.45 9.29
N ASN A 160 -3.47 -9.01 8.37
CA ASN A 160 -4.79 -8.49 7.99
C ASN A 160 -5.79 -8.64 9.18
N ALA A 161 -5.61 -7.86 10.23
CA ALA A 161 -6.67 -7.58 11.17
C ALA A 161 -7.52 -6.46 10.54
N GLU A 162 -8.40 -6.81 9.62
CA GLU A 162 -9.45 -5.92 9.13
C GLU A 162 -10.26 -5.42 10.33
N PRO A 163 -10.54 -4.11 10.45
CA PRO A 163 -11.63 -3.67 11.31
C PRO A 163 -12.93 -4.32 10.81
N ALA A 164 -13.76 -4.78 11.71
CA ALA A 164 -14.88 -5.71 11.50
C ALA A 164 -15.97 -5.32 10.46
N ASP A 165 -15.82 -4.23 9.74
CA ASP A 165 -16.86 -3.67 8.86
C ASP A 165 -16.63 -3.89 7.34
N ALA A 166 -15.51 -4.53 6.93
CA ALA A 166 -15.23 -4.80 5.51
C ALA A 166 -15.36 -6.30 5.13
N ALA A 167 -15.92 -7.13 5.98
CA ALA A 167 -15.90 -8.59 5.86
C ALA A 167 -16.96 -9.19 4.91
N ALA A 168 -17.58 -8.42 4.01
CA ALA A 168 -18.68 -8.95 3.18
C ALA A 168 -18.27 -9.46 1.79
N ASP A 169 -17.14 -9.05 1.20
CA ASP A 169 -16.83 -9.36 -0.21
C ASP A 169 -15.54 -10.16 -0.49
N ALA A 170 -14.72 -10.48 0.51
CA ALA A 170 -13.43 -11.19 0.30
C ALA A 170 -13.40 -12.62 0.88
N ALA A 171 -14.54 -13.19 1.28
CA ALA A 171 -14.60 -14.45 2.01
C ALA A 171 -14.55 -15.72 1.14
N GLN A 172 -13.96 -15.70 -0.04
CA GLN A 172 -13.78 -16.90 -0.86
C GLN A 172 -12.37 -16.99 -1.44
N GLY A 173 -11.38 -17.26 -0.61
CA GLY A 173 -10.06 -17.61 -1.10
C GLY A 173 -8.96 -17.40 -0.07
N ALA A 174 -8.38 -18.46 0.41
CA ALA A 174 -7.09 -18.55 1.14
C ALA A 174 -6.97 -17.98 2.56
N GLY A 175 -7.95 -17.26 3.12
CA GLY A 175 -7.86 -16.70 4.50
C GLY A 175 -7.84 -17.71 5.65
N GLY A 176 -8.00 -18.99 5.39
CA GLY A 176 -8.14 -20.03 6.41
C GLY A 176 -6.85 -20.58 7.04
N ALA A 177 -5.67 -20.25 6.50
CA ALA A 177 -4.41 -20.89 6.96
C ALA A 177 -3.55 -20.03 7.89
N LEU A 178 -3.68 -18.72 7.86
CA LEU A 178 -2.81 -17.79 8.61
C LEU A 178 -3.02 -17.82 10.13
N GLY A 179 -4.20 -18.26 10.61
CA GLY A 179 -4.50 -18.46 12.04
C GLY A 179 -4.30 -19.87 12.58
N LYS A 180 -3.85 -20.83 11.77
CA LYS A 180 -3.72 -22.24 12.16
C LYS A 180 -2.34 -22.56 12.73
N PRO A 181 -2.22 -23.64 13.56
CA PRO A 181 -0.94 -24.07 14.12
C PRO A 181 0.10 -24.40 13.03
N ILE A 182 1.39 -24.29 13.38
CA ILE A 182 2.51 -24.72 12.54
C ILE A 182 2.31 -26.19 12.09
N GLY A 183 2.55 -26.48 10.81
CA GLY A 183 2.33 -27.82 10.21
C GLY A 183 0.88 -28.08 9.79
N SER A 184 -0.03 -27.11 9.93
CA SER A 184 -1.39 -27.26 9.40
C SER A 184 -1.40 -27.22 7.87
N ARG A 185 -2.26 -28.08 7.29
CA ARG A 185 -2.46 -28.20 5.84
C ARG A 185 -3.87 -27.79 5.49
N LEU A 186 -4.00 -27.01 4.41
CA LEU A 186 -5.27 -26.65 3.81
C LEU A 186 -5.28 -27.15 2.36
N ASP A 187 -6.24 -27.98 2.02
CA ASP A 187 -6.48 -28.37 0.63
C ASP A 187 -7.17 -27.24 -0.10
N LEU A 188 -6.64 -26.83 -1.25
CA LEU A 188 -7.18 -25.73 -2.05
C LEU A 188 -8.27 -26.18 -3.01
N GLY A 189 -8.58 -27.50 -3.09
CA GLY A 189 -9.62 -28.05 -3.93
C GLY A 189 -9.33 -28.02 -5.43
N VAL A 190 -8.13 -27.68 -5.84
CA VAL A 190 -7.70 -27.56 -7.25
C VAL A 190 -6.46 -28.42 -7.48
N GLY A 191 -6.53 -29.39 -8.38
CA GLY A 191 -5.39 -30.16 -8.87
C GLY A 191 -4.50 -30.83 -7.81
N GLY A 192 -5.03 -31.12 -6.61
CA GLY A 192 -4.25 -31.65 -5.49
C GLY A 192 -3.35 -30.62 -4.81
N CYS A 193 -3.51 -29.33 -5.11
CA CYS A 193 -2.76 -28.24 -4.49
C CYS A 193 -3.17 -28.05 -3.05
N ARG A 194 -2.19 -27.81 -2.19
CA ARG A 194 -2.41 -27.54 -0.76
C ARG A 194 -1.51 -26.42 -0.26
N LEU A 195 -2.02 -25.69 0.71
CA LEU A 195 -1.27 -24.68 1.44
C LEU A 195 -0.78 -25.31 2.76
N GLU A 196 0.50 -25.17 3.04
CA GLU A 196 1.13 -25.69 4.25
C GLU A 196 1.83 -24.57 5.00
N ARG A 197 1.57 -24.45 6.30
CA ARG A 197 2.25 -23.47 7.16
C ARG A 197 3.55 -24.05 7.68
N LEU A 198 4.67 -23.52 7.19
CA LEU A 198 6.01 -23.90 7.61
C LEU A 198 6.37 -23.32 8.99
N PRO A 199 7.27 -23.98 9.74
CA PRO A 199 7.84 -23.43 10.96
C PRO A 199 8.55 -22.12 10.65
N HIS A 200 8.28 -21.10 11.49
CA HIS A 200 8.90 -19.78 11.37
C HIS A 200 9.39 -19.34 12.75
N PHE A 201 10.66 -19.01 12.84
CA PHE A 201 11.29 -18.52 14.07
C PHE A 201 11.82 -17.12 13.81
N ALA A 202 11.36 -16.16 14.59
CA ALA A 202 11.80 -14.78 14.48
C ALA A 202 12.40 -14.30 15.82
N ASP A 203 13.57 -13.66 15.78
CA ASP A 203 14.15 -12.96 16.91
C ASP A 203 14.73 -11.61 16.47
N MET A 204 15.35 -10.87 17.39
CA MET A 204 15.93 -9.54 17.09
C MET A 204 17.05 -9.58 16.02
N ARG A 205 17.56 -10.73 15.64
CA ARG A 205 18.60 -10.92 14.63
C ARG A 205 18.02 -11.24 13.25
N GLY A 206 16.73 -11.56 13.16
CA GLY A 206 16.05 -11.89 11.91
C GLY A 206 15.08 -13.05 12.05
N SER A 207 14.70 -13.59 10.90
CA SER A 207 13.72 -14.67 10.78
C SER A 207 14.34 -15.89 10.12
N LEU A 208 13.99 -17.07 10.61
CA LEU A 208 14.43 -18.37 10.10
C LEU A 208 13.22 -19.26 9.81
N THR A 209 13.13 -19.77 8.59
CA THR A 209 12.20 -20.83 8.21
C THR A 209 12.99 -22.07 7.79
N PRO A 210 13.14 -23.08 8.67
CA PRO A 210 13.90 -24.28 8.33
C PRO A 210 13.09 -25.17 7.38
N LEU A 211 13.77 -25.66 6.34
CA LEU A 211 13.25 -26.65 5.39
C LEU A 211 14.01 -27.97 5.57
N GLU A 212 13.45 -28.88 6.34
CA GLU A 212 14.04 -30.20 6.56
C GLU A 212 13.56 -31.18 5.48
N ILE A 213 14.46 -31.61 4.61
CA ILE A 213 14.16 -32.42 3.40
C ILE A 213 13.42 -33.72 3.72
N HIS A 214 13.65 -34.34 4.86
CA HIS A 214 13.03 -35.63 5.23
C HIS A 214 11.95 -35.53 6.30
N LYS A 215 11.66 -34.34 6.82
CA LYS A 215 10.71 -34.19 7.94
C LYS A 215 9.64 -33.13 7.73
N GLY A 216 9.91 -32.11 6.92
CA GLY A 216 9.03 -30.94 6.75
C GLY A 216 8.50 -30.75 5.33
N LEU A 217 9.02 -31.46 4.33
CA LEU A 217 8.59 -31.31 2.96
C LEU A 217 7.71 -32.48 2.51
N PRO A 218 6.69 -32.23 1.67
CA PRO A 218 5.78 -33.26 1.18
C PRO A 218 6.45 -34.25 0.21
N PHE A 219 7.62 -33.93 -0.33
CA PHE A 219 8.41 -34.73 -1.25
C PHE A 219 9.92 -34.38 -1.11
N VAL A 220 10.79 -35.20 -1.70
CA VAL A 220 12.23 -34.95 -1.75
C VAL A 220 12.56 -34.08 -2.96
N PRO A 221 12.91 -32.77 -2.77
CA PRO A 221 13.19 -31.90 -3.89
C PRO A 221 14.47 -32.31 -4.63
N GLN A 222 14.38 -32.34 -5.96
CA GLN A 222 15.51 -32.59 -6.84
C GLN A 222 16.28 -31.33 -7.19
N ARG A 223 15.60 -30.16 -7.13
CA ARG A 223 16.16 -28.85 -7.44
C ARG A 223 15.48 -27.78 -6.57
N GLY A 224 16.24 -26.76 -6.22
CA GLY A 224 15.74 -25.51 -5.62
C GLY A 224 16.09 -24.33 -6.51
N PHE A 225 15.14 -23.41 -6.66
CA PHE A 225 15.33 -22.14 -7.33
C PHE A 225 14.97 -21.03 -6.38
N LEU A 226 15.79 -19.98 -6.34
CA LEU A 226 15.49 -18.75 -5.65
C LEU A 226 15.21 -17.68 -6.69
N VAL A 227 14.02 -17.06 -6.62
CA VAL A 227 13.64 -15.94 -7.47
C VAL A 227 13.55 -14.71 -6.58
N TYR A 228 14.36 -13.70 -6.85
CA TYR A 228 14.41 -12.47 -6.07
C TYR A 228 14.59 -11.26 -6.99
N GLY A 229 14.16 -10.09 -6.51
CA GLY A 229 14.33 -8.81 -7.21
C GLY A 229 13.53 -8.64 -8.49
N GLY A 230 12.55 -9.51 -8.75
CA GLY A 230 11.63 -9.36 -9.88
C GLY A 230 10.65 -8.21 -9.66
N PRO A 231 10.22 -7.49 -10.72
CA PRO A 231 9.15 -6.50 -10.62
C PRO A 231 7.84 -7.16 -10.19
N SER A 232 7.08 -6.49 -9.32
CA SER A 232 5.85 -7.01 -8.69
C SER A 232 4.73 -7.44 -9.65
N HIS A 233 4.81 -7.04 -10.93
CA HIS A 233 3.78 -7.32 -11.94
C HIS A 233 4.19 -8.34 -13.01
N HIS A 234 5.38 -8.92 -12.91
CA HIS A 234 5.81 -9.95 -13.87
C HIS A 234 5.47 -11.36 -13.37
N VAL A 235 4.71 -12.06 -14.19
CA VAL A 235 4.53 -13.51 -14.04
C VAL A 235 5.86 -14.18 -14.36
N SER A 236 6.51 -14.74 -13.35
CA SER A 236 7.74 -15.51 -13.52
C SER A 236 7.42 -16.99 -13.60
N GLY A 237 7.82 -17.64 -14.66
CA GLY A 237 7.70 -19.09 -14.83
C GLY A 237 6.41 -19.52 -15.53
N HIS A 238 6.50 -19.70 -16.84
CA HIS A 238 5.43 -20.29 -17.67
C HIS A 238 5.64 -21.80 -18.00
N PRO A 239 6.63 -22.54 -17.50
CA PRO A 239 6.72 -23.95 -17.87
C PRO A 239 5.66 -24.76 -17.13
N ALA A 240 4.68 -25.26 -17.88
CA ALA A 240 3.82 -26.32 -17.42
C ALA A 240 4.64 -27.63 -17.40
N HIS A 241 4.68 -28.31 -16.26
CA HIS A 241 5.32 -29.60 -16.11
C HIS A 241 4.25 -30.69 -16.03
N HIS A 242 4.33 -31.68 -16.91
CA HIS A 242 3.37 -32.81 -16.94
C HIS A 242 3.51 -33.77 -15.73
N HIS A 243 4.70 -33.83 -15.12
CA HIS A 243 5.00 -34.70 -13.99
C HIS A 243 6.01 -34.04 -13.05
N CYS A 244 5.60 -33.04 -12.34
CA CYS A 244 6.47 -32.35 -11.40
C CYS A 244 5.69 -31.90 -10.15
N GLU A 245 6.14 -32.34 -8.99
CA GLU A 245 5.70 -31.77 -7.72
C GLU A 245 6.51 -30.51 -7.43
N GLN A 246 5.84 -29.43 -7.13
CA GLN A 246 6.46 -28.13 -6.82
C GLN A 246 6.03 -27.63 -5.45
N LEU A 247 6.98 -27.13 -4.69
CA LEU A 247 6.75 -26.37 -3.48
C LEU A 247 7.15 -24.91 -3.72
N LEU A 248 6.21 -24.01 -3.61
CA LEU A 248 6.43 -22.58 -3.72
C LEU A 248 6.43 -21.97 -2.32
N ILE A 249 7.45 -21.20 -2.00
CA ILE A 249 7.61 -20.54 -0.70
C ILE A 249 7.75 -19.05 -0.94
N ALA A 250 6.84 -18.26 -0.35
CA ALA A 250 7.01 -16.83 -0.29
C ALA A 250 7.87 -16.49 0.94
N GLU A 251 9.10 -16.09 0.71
CA GLU A 251 10.02 -15.69 1.77
C GLU A 251 9.72 -14.28 2.25
N HIS A 252 9.35 -13.39 1.33
CA HIS A 252 8.87 -12.03 1.58
C HIS A 252 7.75 -11.72 0.60
N GLY A 253 6.69 -11.07 1.08
CA GLY A 253 5.59 -10.65 0.23
C GLY A 253 4.52 -11.71 0.01
N ALA A 254 3.74 -11.51 -1.03
CA ALA A 254 2.69 -12.42 -1.47
C ALA A 254 3.05 -13.02 -2.83
N LEU A 255 2.60 -14.25 -3.03
CA LEU A 255 2.76 -14.93 -4.30
C LEU A 255 1.39 -15.42 -4.77
N SER A 256 1.08 -15.25 -6.06
CA SER A 256 -0.07 -15.86 -6.70
C SER A 256 0.42 -16.99 -7.61
N ALA A 257 -0.14 -18.16 -7.43
CA ALA A 257 0.10 -19.31 -8.30
C ALA A 257 -1.19 -19.69 -9.02
N GLY A 258 -1.13 -19.78 -10.36
CA GLY A 258 -2.20 -20.33 -11.18
C GLY A 258 -1.96 -21.83 -11.44
N VAL A 259 -3.01 -22.63 -11.44
CA VAL A 259 -3.00 -24.07 -11.74
C VAL A 259 -3.91 -24.34 -12.93
#